data_e34e68403e9fa6b24f47ae44e481c0f5
#
_entry.id   e34e68403e9fa6b24f47ae44e481c0f5
#
_cell.length_a   1.000
_cell.length_b   1.000
_cell.length_c   1.000
_cell.angle_alpha   90.00
_cell.angle_beta   90.00
_cell.angle_gamma   90.00
#
_symmetry.space_group_name_H-M   'P 1'
#
loop_
_entity.id
_entity.type
_entity.pdbx_description
1 polymer ?
#
loop_
_entity_poly.entity_id
_entity_poly.type
_entity_poly.pdbx_seq_one_letter_code
_entity_poly.pdbx_strand_id
1 'polypeptide(L)'
;MDKAKAAVNDGLYPFETLQVEQGYPSTAQFKVVRYPNGKRGGIKARIDFDSRVRIALVSGYAVSERRSHTLQLSSRIHLYDSWFCGLIRHSCKPNVLLDTTYMELWTLNTITAGSLLTLDYAITEDALYRQFACHCGELNCRGWITGSKEPLNAQGLAWWHENKRL
;
A
#
# COMPACT_ATOMS: atom_id res chain seq x y z
N MET A 1 -13.65 -29.36 -31.11
CA MET A 1 -13.25 -27.95 -30.92
C MET A 1 -13.10 -27.72 -29.42
N ASP A 2 -11.90 -27.82 -28.97
CA ASP A 2 -11.58 -27.42 -27.61
C ASP A 2 -11.75 -25.91 -27.51
N LYS A 3 -12.81 -25.49 -26.86
CA LYS A 3 -12.88 -24.13 -26.35
C LYS A 3 -11.71 -24.00 -25.38
N ALA A 4 -10.62 -23.39 -25.83
CA ALA A 4 -9.59 -22.95 -24.91
C ALA A 4 -10.31 -22.27 -23.77
N LYS A 5 -10.26 -22.85 -22.56
CA LYS A 5 -10.73 -22.17 -21.35
C LYS A 5 -9.98 -20.86 -21.34
N ALA A 6 -10.70 -19.75 -21.45
CA ALA A 6 -10.11 -18.44 -21.23
C ALA A 6 -9.30 -18.54 -19.93
N ALA A 7 -8.00 -18.28 -20.00
CA ALA A 7 -7.15 -18.31 -18.83
C ALA A 7 -7.81 -17.40 -17.79
N VAL A 8 -8.18 -17.96 -16.63
CA VAL A 8 -8.71 -17.18 -15.53
C VAL A 8 -7.61 -16.21 -15.16
N ASN A 9 -7.86 -14.92 -15.28
CA ASN A 9 -6.91 -13.90 -14.87
C ASN A 9 -6.89 -13.85 -13.34
N ASP A 10 -5.94 -14.54 -12.72
CA ASP A 10 -5.72 -14.55 -11.28
C ASP A 10 -4.98 -13.31 -10.78
N GLY A 11 -4.66 -12.36 -11.66
CA GLY A 11 -3.99 -11.12 -11.33
C GLY A 11 -4.92 -10.14 -10.61
N LEU A 12 -4.38 -9.40 -9.65
CA LEU A 12 -5.10 -8.29 -9.01
C LEU A 12 -5.26 -7.09 -9.94
N TYR A 13 -4.29 -6.87 -10.84
CA TYR A 13 -4.40 -5.84 -11.87
C TYR A 13 -5.29 -6.31 -13.01
N PRO A 14 -6.23 -5.47 -13.50
CA PRO A 14 -7.15 -5.84 -14.57
C PRO A 14 -6.54 -5.72 -15.98
N PHE A 15 -5.23 -5.65 -16.09
CA PHE A 15 -4.52 -5.44 -17.36
C PHE A 15 -3.89 -6.73 -17.84
N GLU A 16 -4.16 -7.13 -19.07
CA GLU A 16 -3.65 -8.37 -19.67
C GLU A 16 -2.12 -8.42 -19.76
N THR A 17 -1.47 -7.25 -19.89
CA THR A 17 -0.01 -7.15 -19.96
C THR A 17 0.68 -7.35 -18.62
N LEU A 18 -0.03 -7.27 -17.50
CA LEU A 18 0.51 -7.42 -16.15
C LEU A 18 0.23 -8.83 -15.63
N GLN A 19 1.01 -9.78 -16.12
CA GLN A 19 0.77 -11.21 -15.87
C GLN A 19 1.39 -11.66 -14.55
N VAL A 20 0.69 -12.58 -13.88
CA VAL A 20 1.16 -13.19 -12.63
C VAL A 20 2.50 -13.90 -12.83
N GLU A 21 2.70 -14.56 -13.97
CA GLU A 21 3.93 -15.27 -14.29
C GLU A 21 5.15 -14.35 -14.38
N GLN A 22 4.94 -13.07 -14.62
CA GLN A 22 6.01 -12.07 -14.64
C GLN A 22 6.35 -11.54 -13.23
N GLY A 23 5.52 -11.81 -12.24
CA GLY A 23 5.72 -11.38 -10.86
C GLY A 23 4.67 -10.39 -10.34
N TYR A 24 3.67 -10.03 -11.14
CA TYR A 24 2.56 -9.20 -10.67
C TYR A 24 1.67 -9.96 -9.67
N PRO A 25 1.00 -9.25 -8.74
CA PRO A 25 0.30 -9.90 -7.64
C PRO A 25 -0.88 -10.74 -8.10
N SER A 26 -1.04 -11.92 -7.49
CA SER A 26 -2.12 -12.86 -7.76
C SER A 26 -3.12 -12.95 -6.61
N THR A 27 -4.33 -13.39 -6.93
CA THR A 27 -5.36 -13.70 -5.93
C THR A 27 -5.02 -14.91 -5.07
N ALA A 28 -4.09 -15.77 -5.52
CA ALA A 28 -3.57 -16.87 -4.71
C ALA A 28 -2.66 -16.38 -3.57
N GLN A 29 -1.97 -15.27 -3.78
CA GLN A 29 -1.01 -14.70 -2.82
C GLN A 29 -1.65 -13.63 -1.91
N PHE A 30 -2.61 -12.87 -2.44
CA PHE A 30 -3.14 -11.69 -1.77
C PHE A 30 -4.67 -11.63 -1.84
N LYS A 31 -5.26 -11.07 -0.80
CA LYS A 31 -6.69 -10.79 -0.72
C LYS A 31 -6.91 -9.28 -0.55
N VAL A 32 -7.76 -8.72 -1.40
CA VAL A 32 -8.25 -7.36 -1.20
C VAL A 32 -9.30 -7.37 -0.08
N VAL A 33 -9.02 -6.63 0.98
CA VAL A 33 -9.96 -6.46 2.10
C VAL A 33 -11.04 -5.46 1.70
N ARG A 34 -12.30 -5.79 1.97
CA ARG A 34 -13.43 -4.91 1.71
C ARG A 34 -14.11 -4.53 3.01
N TYR A 35 -14.49 -3.26 3.12
CA TYR A 35 -15.37 -2.79 4.18
C TYR A 35 -16.82 -3.23 3.92
N PRO A 36 -17.73 -3.19 4.95
CA PRO A 36 -19.13 -3.52 4.76
C PRO A 36 -19.85 -2.75 3.65
N ASN A 37 -19.39 -1.53 3.36
CA ASN A 37 -19.91 -0.70 2.26
C ASN A 37 -19.38 -1.09 0.87
N GLY A 38 -18.57 -2.16 0.78
CA GLY A 38 -17.96 -2.64 -0.47
C GLY A 38 -16.68 -1.92 -0.89
N LYS A 39 -16.28 -0.83 -0.22
CA LYS A 39 -15.02 -0.14 -0.52
C LYS A 39 -13.82 -1.03 -0.19
N ARG A 40 -12.80 -1.00 -1.06
CA ARG A 40 -11.53 -1.69 -0.84
C ARG A 40 -10.73 -0.95 0.24
N GLY A 41 -10.16 -1.69 1.18
CA GLY A 41 -9.57 -1.10 2.36
C GLY A 41 -8.29 -1.74 2.88
N GLY A 42 -7.60 -2.51 2.07
CA GLY A 42 -6.33 -3.12 2.45
C GLY A 42 -6.02 -4.36 1.66
N ILE A 43 -4.82 -4.88 1.87
CA ILE A 43 -4.33 -6.12 1.27
C ILE A 43 -3.87 -7.06 2.39
N LYS A 44 -4.38 -8.29 2.38
CA LYS A 44 -3.93 -9.38 3.26
C LYS A 44 -3.08 -10.36 2.48
N ALA A 45 -2.04 -10.88 3.11
CA ALA A 45 -1.32 -12.05 2.63
C ALA A 45 -2.20 -13.30 2.77
N ARG A 46 -2.26 -14.13 1.74
CA ARG A 46 -2.92 -15.45 1.80
C ARG A 46 -1.95 -16.57 2.09
N ILE A 47 -0.67 -16.32 1.89
CA ILE A 47 0.43 -17.26 2.11
C ILE A 47 1.47 -16.59 3.01
N ASP A 48 2.37 -17.38 3.57
CA ASP A 48 3.52 -16.88 4.29
C ASP A 48 4.56 -16.34 3.31
N PHE A 49 5.21 -15.26 3.68
CA PHE A 49 6.34 -14.68 2.94
C PHE A 49 7.55 -14.59 3.87
N ASP A 50 8.71 -14.97 3.35
CA ASP A 50 9.97 -14.79 4.05
C ASP A 50 10.34 -13.31 4.17
N SER A 51 11.23 -13.02 5.11
CA SER A 51 11.80 -11.69 5.29
C SER A 51 12.72 -11.31 4.15
N ARG A 52 12.68 -10.04 3.72
CA ARG A 52 13.59 -9.44 2.72
C ARG A 52 13.57 -10.14 1.37
N VAL A 53 12.39 -10.50 0.92
CA VAL A 53 12.17 -11.05 -0.43
C VAL A 53 11.24 -10.13 -1.23
N ARG A 54 11.43 -10.12 -2.54
CA ARG A 54 10.47 -9.48 -3.45
C ARG A 54 9.21 -10.34 -3.53
N ILE A 55 8.06 -9.74 -3.27
CA ILE A 55 6.78 -10.46 -3.27
C ILE A 55 5.86 -10.07 -4.42
N ALA A 56 6.09 -8.93 -5.06
CA ALA A 56 5.30 -8.51 -6.22
C ALA A 56 6.00 -7.44 -7.02
N LEU A 57 5.76 -7.44 -8.32
CA LEU A 57 5.90 -6.25 -9.16
C LEU A 57 4.65 -5.39 -8.98
N VAL A 58 4.79 -4.06 -9.07
CA VAL A 58 3.69 -3.12 -8.96
C VAL A 58 3.55 -2.29 -10.22
N SER A 59 2.33 -1.82 -10.48
CA SER A 59 2.03 -0.99 -11.64
C SER A 59 0.81 -0.11 -11.34
N GLY A 60 0.39 0.65 -12.32
CA GLY A 60 -0.76 1.55 -12.25
C GLY A 60 -0.67 2.61 -13.33
N TYR A 61 -1.35 3.72 -13.11
CA TYR A 61 -1.28 4.88 -13.99
C TYR A 61 -0.38 5.96 -13.40
N ALA A 62 0.49 6.53 -14.24
CA ALA A 62 1.24 7.72 -13.88
C ALA A 62 0.31 8.94 -13.96
N VAL A 63 0.17 9.67 -12.86
CA VAL A 63 -0.67 10.86 -12.76
C VAL A 63 0.12 12.01 -12.15
N SER A 64 -0.24 13.24 -12.52
CA SER A 64 0.44 14.45 -12.02
C SER A 64 -0.09 14.93 -10.67
N GLU A 65 -1.24 14.42 -10.24
CA GLU A 65 -1.88 14.84 -9.01
C GLU A 65 -1.81 13.76 -7.93
N ARG A 66 -1.50 14.19 -6.71
CA ARG A 66 -1.64 13.37 -5.53
C ARG A 66 -3.13 13.25 -5.21
N ARG A 67 -3.59 12.03 -5.03
CA ARG A 67 -4.98 11.72 -4.67
C ARG A 67 -5.06 10.40 -3.91
N SER A 68 -6.27 9.97 -3.59
CA SER A 68 -6.48 8.66 -2.96
C SER A 68 -5.88 7.54 -3.83
N HIS A 69 -5.22 6.58 -3.20
CA HIS A 69 -4.55 5.43 -3.83
C HIS A 69 -3.37 5.78 -4.73
N THR A 70 -2.76 6.95 -4.55
CA THR A 70 -1.51 7.29 -5.23
C THR A 70 -0.30 7.05 -4.33
N LEU A 71 0.79 6.68 -4.98
CA LEU A 71 2.11 6.50 -4.39
C LEU A 71 3.09 7.40 -5.13
N GLN A 72 3.91 8.13 -4.41
CA GLN A 72 4.81 9.09 -5.03
C GLN A 72 5.97 8.39 -5.74
N LEU A 73 6.18 8.71 -7.01
CA LEU A 73 7.33 8.25 -7.80
C LEU A 73 8.41 9.31 -7.89
N SER A 74 8.03 10.56 -7.99
CA SER A 74 8.89 11.73 -8.00
C SER A 74 8.14 12.93 -7.43
N SER A 75 8.78 14.09 -7.38
CA SER A 75 8.13 15.32 -6.89
C SER A 75 6.87 15.71 -7.66
N ARG A 76 6.70 15.23 -8.89
CA ARG A 76 5.61 15.62 -9.80
C ARG A 76 4.81 14.46 -10.36
N ILE A 77 5.23 13.23 -10.13
CA ILE A 77 4.59 12.05 -10.70
C ILE A 77 4.19 11.11 -9.58
N HIS A 78 2.95 10.66 -9.62
CA HIS A 78 2.38 9.71 -8.69
C HIS A 78 1.87 8.49 -9.44
N LEU A 79 1.99 7.32 -8.82
CA LEU A 79 1.43 6.08 -9.32
C LEU A 79 0.03 5.92 -8.74
N TYR A 80 -0.99 5.95 -9.59
CA TYR A 80 -2.35 5.61 -9.20
C TYR A 80 -2.53 4.10 -9.31
N ASP A 81 -2.73 3.46 -8.18
CA ASP A 81 -2.93 2.00 -8.08
C ASP A 81 -4.05 1.72 -7.09
N SER A 82 -5.26 1.56 -7.59
CA SER A 82 -6.44 1.22 -6.80
C SER A 82 -6.69 -0.29 -6.72
N TRP A 83 -5.77 -1.11 -7.19
CA TRP A 83 -5.93 -2.56 -7.27
C TRP A 83 -5.07 -3.33 -6.28
N PHE A 84 -3.89 -2.80 -5.93
CA PHE A 84 -2.95 -3.49 -5.07
C PHE A 84 -2.17 -2.54 -4.16
N CYS A 85 -1.08 -1.96 -4.64
CA CYS A 85 -0.14 -1.24 -3.79
C CYS A 85 -0.75 0.02 -3.14
N GLY A 86 -1.60 0.73 -3.86
CA GLY A 86 -2.31 1.91 -3.33
C GLY A 86 -3.41 1.58 -2.33
N LEU A 87 -3.72 0.30 -2.12
CA LEU A 87 -4.65 -0.17 -1.09
C LEU A 87 -3.95 -0.55 0.22
N ILE A 88 -2.63 -0.66 0.22
CA ILE A 88 -1.86 -1.07 1.40
C ILE A 88 -2.01 0.00 2.48
N ARG A 89 -2.35 -0.44 3.69
CA ARG A 89 -2.57 0.43 4.84
C ARG A 89 -1.26 0.95 5.42
N HIS A 90 -1.34 2.08 6.09
CA HIS A 90 -0.23 2.63 6.85
C HIS A 90 0.01 1.88 8.16
N SER A 91 1.29 1.72 8.53
CA SER A 91 1.74 1.44 9.89
C SER A 91 3.05 2.17 10.16
N CYS A 92 3.23 2.60 11.40
CA CYS A 92 4.51 3.15 11.86
C CYS A 92 5.60 2.08 12.00
N LYS A 93 5.21 0.80 11.96
CA LYS A 93 6.10 -0.35 11.87
C LYS A 93 5.68 -1.22 10.69
N PRO A 94 6.07 -0.82 9.46
CA PRO A 94 5.63 -1.49 8.25
C PRO A 94 6.26 -2.89 8.10
N ASN A 95 5.57 -3.76 7.37
CA ASN A 95 6.10 -5.08 7.03
C ASN A 95 6.52 -5.20 5.55
N VAL A 96 6.22 -4.20 4.73
CA VAL A 96 6.68 -4.15 3.34
C VAL A 96 7.30 -2.79 3.00
N LEU A 97 8.14 -2.80 1.96
CA LEU A 97 8.79 -1.62 1.40
C LEU A 97 8.50 -1.58 -0.10
N LEU A 98 8.13 -0.40 -0.60
CA LEU A 98 7.98 -0.16 -2.03
C LEU A 98 9.26 0.44 -2.60
N ASP A 99 9.88 -0.29 -3.53
CA ASP A 99 10.99 0.21 -4.34
C ASP A 99 10.42 0.84 -5.62
N THR A 100 10.39 2.17 -5.67
CA THR A 100 9.85 2.90 -6.82
C THR A 100 10.80 2.97 -8.00
N THR A 101 12.07 2.64 -7.82
CA THR A 101 13.05 2.58 -8.91
C THR A 101 12.76 1.39 -9.82
N TYR A 102 12.51 0.24 -9.23
CA TYR A 102 12.24 -1.01 -9.96
C TYR A 102 10.77 -1.42 -9.95
N MET A 103 9.91 -0.64 -9.31
CA MET A 103 8.48 -0.94 -9.16
C MET A 103 8.26 -2.31 -8.55
N GLU A 104 8.89 -2.54 -7.40
CA GLU A 104 8.87 -3.81 -6.69
C GLU A 104 8.41 -3.63 -5.25
N LEU A 105 7.65 -4.59 -4.75
CA LEU A 105 7.27 -4.67 -3.34
C LEU A 105 8.09 -5.74 -2.65
N TRP A 106 8.75 -5.37 -1.56
CA TRP A 106 9.63 -6.23 -0.78
C TRP A 106 9.13 -6.38 0.65
N THR A 107 9.33 -7.55 1.24
CA THR A 107 9.09 -7.74 2.68
C THR A 107 10.24 -7.15 3.50
N LEU A 108 9.89 -6.55 4.64
CA LEU A 108 10.85 -6.11 5.66
C LEU A 108 11.03 -7.17 6.74
N ASN A 109 9.99 -7.95 6.99
CA ASN A 109 9.94 -9.01 7.98
C ASN A 109 9.21 -10.21 7.40
N THR A 110 9.29 -11.35 8.05
CA THR A 110 8.43 -12.49 7.75
C THR A 110 6.96 -12.07 7.90
N ILE A 111 6.15 -12.42 6.92
CA ILE A 111 4.71 -12.13 6.92
C ILE A 111 3.96 -13.45 6.98
N THR A 112 3.12 -13.60 8.00
CA THR A 112 2.29 -14.79 8.18
C THR A 112 0.99 -14.65 7.38
N ALA A 113 0.53 -15.71 6.76
CA ALA A 113 -0.76 -15.76 6.07
C ALA A 113 -1.88 -15.19 6.96
N GLY A 114 -2.74 -14.37 6.41
CA GLY A 114 -3.81 -13.67 7.12
C GLY A 114 -3.43 -12.28 7.63
N SER A 115 -2.14 -11.91 7.59
CA SER A 115 -1.69 -10.58 8.03
C SER A 115 -1.95 -9.52 6.97
N LEU A 116 -2.30 -8.31 7.41
CA LEU A 116 -2.35 -7.13 6.55
C LEU A 116 -0.93 -6.74 6.13
N LEU A 117 -0.76 -6.39 4.86
CA LEU A 117 0.43 -5.67 4.41
C LEU A 117 0.34 -4.23 4.90
N THR A 118 1.47 -3.68 5.31
CA THR A 118 1.56 -2.29 5.79
C THR A 118 2.77 -1.57 5.23
N LEU A 119 2.56 -0.30 4.86
CA LEU A 119 3.60 0.64 4.43
C LEU A 119 3.68 1.80 5.42
N ASP A 120 4.85 2.38 5.57
CA ASP A 120 4.96 3.68 6.23
C ASP A 120 4.80 4.79 5.19
N TYR A 121 3.69 5.49 5.22
CA TYR A 121 3.39 6.55 4.24
C TYR A 121 4.35 7.73 4.32
N ALA A 122 4.98 7.98 5.48
CA ALA A 122 5.99 9.02 5.59
C ALA A 122 7.28 8.66 4.83
N ILE A 123 7.52 7.39 4.54
CA ILE A 123 8.66 6.95 3.70
C ILE A 123 8.32 7.06 2.22
N THR A 124 7.09 6.74 1.83
CA THR A 124 6.68 6.77 0.42
C THR A 124 6.35 8.17 -0.09
N GLU A 125 5.85 9.06 0.78
CA GLU A 125 5.26 10.34 0.40
C GLU A 125 5.98 11.54 1.02
N ASP A 126 6.28 12.54 0.22
CA ASP A 126 6.76 13.85 0.70
C ASP A 126 5.63 14.60 1.42
N ALA A 127 4.42 14.51 0.89
CA ALA A 127 3.20 15.03 1.49
C ALA A 127 2.05 14.04 1.25
N LEU A 128 1.16 13.93 2.21
CA LEU A 128 0.00 13.04 2.09
C LEU A 128 -1.16 13.74 1.40
N TYR A 129 -1.95 12.97 0.65
CA TYR A 129 -3.24 13.44 0.16
C TYR A 129 -4.14 13.92 1.30
N ARG A 130 -4.14 13.17 2.41
CA ARG A 130 -4.75 13.57 3.69
C ARG A 130 -3.88 13.11 4.83
N GLN A 131 -3.52 14.04 5.71
CA GLN A 131 -2.96 13.71 7.01
C GLN A 131 -4.03 13.06 7.88
N PHE A 132 -3.65 12.19 8.79
CA PHE A 132 -4.60 11.43 9.60
C PHE A 132 -4.03 11.00 10.94
N ALA A 133 -4.95 10.74 11.89
CA ALA A 133 -4.61 10.08 13.14
C ALA A 133 -4.33 8.60 12.90
N CYS A 134 -3.21 8.11 13.41
CA CYS A 134 -2.81 6.71 13.27
C CYS A 134 -3.24 5.88 14.46
N HIS A 135 -3.81 4.72 14.18
CA HIS A 135 -4.22 3.73 15.17
C HIS A 135 -3.58 2.37 14.86
N CYS A 136 -2.30 2.36 14.43
CA CYS A 136 -1.62 1.12 14.06
C CYS A 136 -1.39 0.17 15.24
N GLY A 137 -1.48 0.65 16.48
CA GLY A 137 -1.31 -0.16 17.68
C GLY A 137 0.14 -0.49 18.04
N GLU A 138 1.11 0.00 17.27
CA GLU A 138 2.52 -0.23 17.52
C GLU A 138 3.05 0.65 18.63
N LEU A 139 4.07 0.17 19.36
CA LEU A 139 4.70 0.91 20.45
C LEU A 139 5.33 2.23 19.98
N ASN A 140 5.83 2.26 18.72
CA ASN A 140 6.43 3.43 18.09
C ASN A 140 5.43 4.26 17.28
N CYS A 141 4.13 4.09 17.50
CA CYS A 141 3.10 4.83 16.78
C CYS A 141 3.28 6.34 16.97
N ARG A 142 3.37 7.06 15.88
CA ARG A 142 3.59 8.51 15.88
C ARG A 142 2.31 9.31 16.18
N GLY A 143 1.16 8.66 16.16
CA GLY A 143 -0.13 9.23 16.47
C GLY A 143 -0.75 10.04 15.36
N TRP A 144 -0.07 11.03 14.80
CA TRP A 144 -0.50 11.80 13.64
C TRP A 144 0.50 11.62 12.50
N ILE A 145 0.02 11.33 11.31
CA ILE A 145 0.86 11.00 10.16
C ILE A 145 0.83 12.13 9.14
N THR A 146 2.03 12.56 8.77
CA THR A 146 2.30 13.50 7.68
C THR A 146 3.22 12.84 6.66
N GLY A 147 3.36 13.44 5.48
CA GLY A 147 4.47 13.14 4.60
C GLY A 147 5.80 13.61 5.21
N SER A 148 6.91 13.14 4.67
CA SER A 148 8.25 13.40 5.23
C SER A 148 8.69 14.85 5.14
N LYS A 149 8.08 15.65 4.23
CA LYS A 149 8.47 17.03 3.94
C LYS A 149 7.34 18.04 4.14
N GLU A 150 6.31 17.69 4.89
CA GLU A 150 5.21 18.61 5.16
C GLU A 150 5.04 18.88 6.66
N PRO A 151 4.61 20.09 7.03
CA PRO A 151 4.25 20.37 8.42
C PRO A 151 2.88 19.78 8.77
N LEU A 152 2.56 19.77 10.07
CA LEU A 152 1.21 19.47 10.52
C LEU A 152 0.22 20.46 9.91
N ASN A 153 -0.90 19.96 9.40
CA ASN A 153 -2.03 20.80 9.01
C ASN A 153 -2.83 21.23 10.25
N ALA A 154 -3.91 22.01 10.05
CA ALA A 154 -4.73 22.50 11.16
C ALA A 154 -5.32 21.38 12.02
N GLN A 155 -5.76 20.28 11.38
CA GLN A 155 -6.28 19.10 12.09
C GLN A 155 -5.18 18.39 12.88
N GLY A 156 -3.97 18.30 12.34
CA GLY A 156 -2.82 17.73 13.02
C GLY A 156 -2.38 18.55 14.23
N LEU A 157 -2.40 19.87 14.10
CA LEU A 157 -2.12 20.77 15.23
C LEU A 157 -3.17 20.59 16.33
N ALA A 158 -4.45 20.52 16.00
CA ALA A 158 -5.52 20.28 16.95
C ALA A 158 -5.35 18.92 17.64
N TRP A 159 -5.04 17.88 16.87
CA TRP A 159 -4.77 16.55 17.41
C TRP A 159 -3.61 16.58 18.43
N TRP A 160 -2.51 17.26 18.10
CA TRP A 160 -1.36 17.39 18.98
C TRP A 160 -1.72 18.09 20.30
N HIS A 161 -2.51 19.16 20.24
CA HIS A 161 -2.96 19.86 21.44
C HIS A 161 -3.83 18.98 22.34
N GLU A 162 -4.67 18.15 21.78
CA GLU A 162 -5.57 17.26 22.51
C GLU A 162 -4.85 16.02 23.08
N ASN A 163 -3.83 15.52 22.38
CA ASN A 163 -3.17 14.27 22.70
C ASN A 163 -1.78 14.45 23.29
N LYS A 164 -1.30 15.68 23.41
CA LYS A 164 -0.01 15.99 24.01
C LYS A 164 -0.03 15.63 25.49
N ARG A 165 0.64 14.55 25.82
CA ARG A 165 0.89 14.19 27.22
C ARG A 165 2.20 14.84 27.64
N LEU A 166 2.10 15.76 28.54
CA LEU A 166 3.26 16.32 29.23
C LEU A 166 3.83 15.29 30.20
#